data_9274deef0937000ac1a6a363522e37ea
#
_entry.id   9274deef0937000ac1a6a363522e37ea
#
_cell.length_a   1.000
_cell.length_b   1.000
_cell.length_c   1.000
_cell.angle_alpha   90.00
_cell.angle_beta   90.00
_cell.angle_gamma   90.00
#
_symmetry.space_group_name_H-M   'P 1'
#
loop_
_entity.id
_entity.type
_entity.pdbx_description
1 polymer ?
#
loop_
_entity_poly.entity_id
_entity_poly.type
_entity_poly.pdbx_seq_one_letter_code
_entity_poly.pdbx_strand_id
1 'polypeptide(L)'
;MEIWLKSDSESLQIPVLPSEFEVEVAGEYDNKRIVKGKKVDVFNGEDLETATLESFFPADPNVPYANCNVVLDPYSYVDTIKRWVKEGTVLRYIITDTNINMSCRNKSFSFREQDGTGDVYYSISIQEHNEVKFTKVKKQAEKKPSTANKGNRPSKPASTNKQVRYYTVKKGDCLWNISKKYYGKGSDYNKIFNANKDKIKNPSLIYPGQKFVIP
;
A
#
# COMPACT_ATOMS: atom_id res chain seq x y z
N MET A 1 3.83 27.90 10.25
CA MET A 1 3.73 26.89 9.19
C MET A 1 5.03 26.84 8.42
N GLU A 2 5.60 25.66 8.18
CA GLU A 2 6.81 25.43 7.39
C GLU A 2 6.56 24.26 6.44
N ILE A 3 7.20 24.27 5.30
CA ILE A 3 7.12 23.18 4.32
C ILE A 3 8.50 22.57 4.16
N TRP A 4 8.57 21.24 4.32
CA TRP A 4 9.80 20.48 4.25
C TRP A 4 9.70 19.33 3.24
N LEU A 5 10.76 19.16 2.46
CA LEU A 5 11.03 17.95 1.68
C LEU A 5 12.26 17.28 2.28
N LYS A 6 12.11 16.09 2.84
CA LYS A 6 13.19 15.35 3.52
C LYS A 6 13.45 14.02 2.84
N SER A 7 14.72 13.76 2.49
CA SER A 7 15.20 12.43 2.16
C SER A 7 15.87 11.79 3.39
N ASP A 8 16.37 10.57 3.27
CA ASP A 8 17.13 9.92 4.35
C ASP A 8 18.44 10.64 4.67
N SER A 9 19.04 11.36 3.71
CA SER A 9 20.34 12.01 3.83
C SER A 9 20.28 13.53 3.91
N GLU A 10 19.20 14.13 3.43
CA GLU A 10 19.12 15.58 3.24
C GLU A 10 17.71 16.12 3.58
N SER A 11 17.65 17.37 4.00
CA SER A 11 16.40 18.06 4.24
C SER A 11 16.41 19.43 3.56
N LEU A 12 15.34 19.75 2.86
CA LEU A 12 15.13 21.01 2.18
C LEU A 12 13.91 21.69 2.78
N GLN A 13 14.08 22.87 3.35
CA GLN A 13 12.99 23.75 3.75
C GLN A 13 12.65 24.65 2.58
N ILE A 14 11.39 24.81 2.29
CA ILE A 14 10.90 25.74 1.28
C ILE A 14 10.99 27.16 1.85
N PRO A 15 11.79 28.06 1.24
CA PRO A 15 12.07 29.38 1.81
C PRO A 15 10.86 30.31 1.73
N VAL A 16 10.13 30.28 0.64
CA VAL A 16 8.93 31.09 0.43
C VAL A 16 7.72 30.16 0.35
N LEU A 17 6.79 30.37 1.28
CA LEU A 17 5.57 29.57 1.30
C LEU A 17 4.71 29.89 0.06
N PRO A 18 4.08 28.90 -0.54
CA PRO A 18 3.14 29.09 -1.61
C PRO A 18 1.92 29.86 -1.11
N SER A 19 1.25 30.57 -2.00
CA SER A 19 -0.02 31.25 -1.71
C SER A 19 -1.13 30.27 -1.36
N GLU A 20 -1.06 29.08 -1.94
CA GLU A 20 -1.97 27.96 -1.69
C GLU A 20 -1.21 26.64 -1.83
N PHE A 21 -1.70 25.62 -1.18
CA PHE A 21 -1.25 24.25 -1.38
C PHE A 21 -2.48 23.35 -1.50
N GLU A 22 -2.40 22.37 -2.37
CA GLU A 22 -3.47 21.42 -2.63
C GLU A 22 -2.94 20.01 -2.43
N VAL A 23 -3.71 19.18 -1.73
CA VAL A 23 -3.50 17.74 -1.64
C VAL A 23 -4.77 17.09 -2.13
N GLU A 24 -4.67 16.36 -3.22
CA GLU A 24 -5.78 15.63 -3.84
C GLU A 24 -5.76 14.18 -3.36
N VAL A 25 -6.92 13.76 -2.86
CA VAL A 25 -7.19 12.37 -2.45
C VAL A 25 -8.29 11.85 -3.35
N ALA A 26 -8.02 10.81 -4.10
CA ALA A 26 -8.97 10.20 -5.03
C ALA A 26 -9.23 8.74 -4.70
N GLY A 27 -10.43 8.27 -5.01
CA GLY A 27 -10.79 6.85 -4.96
C GLY A 27 -10.75 6.24 -6.35
N GLU A 28 -10.25 5.01 -6.47
CA GLU A 28 -10.28 4.26 -7.72
C GLU A 28 -11.59 3.52 -7.87
N TYR A 29 -12.31 3.77 -8.97
CA TYR A 29 -13.63 3.17 -9.25
C TYR A 29 -13.68 2.54 -10.64
N ASP A 30 -14.14 1.29 -10.70
CA ASP A 30 -14.41 0.58 -11.94
C ASP A 30 -15.91 0.61 -12.27
N ASN A 31 -16.25 1.16 -13.42
CA ASN A 31 -17.62 1.15 -13.93
C ASN A 31 -17.89 -0.13 -14.72
N LYS A 32 -18.56 -1.12 -14.11
CA LYS A 32 -18.92 -2.39 -14.77
C LYS A 32 -20.40 -2.41 -15.19
N ARG A 33 -20.65 -2.85 -16.42
CA ARG A 33 -22.02 -3.03 -16.91
C ARG A 33 -22.49 -4.44 -16.53
N ILE A 34 -23.55 -4.52 -15.73
CA ILE A 34 -24.20 -5.79 -15.39
C ILE A 34 -25.29 -6.16 -16.38
N VAL A 35 -25.71 -7.45 -16.34
CA VAL A 35 -26.83 -7.97 -17.12
C VAL A 35 -28.06 -7.09 -16.95
N LYS A 36 -28.71 -6.70 -18.05
CA LYS A 36 -29.81 -5.73 -18.17
C LYS A 36 -29.42 -4.25 -18.29
N GLY A 37 -28.16 -3.96 -18.64
CA GLY A 37 -27.79 -2.60 -19.08
C GLY A 37 -27.52 -1.58 -17.97
N LYS A 38 -27.66 -1.93 -16.71
CA LYS A 38 -27.30 -1.06 -15.58
C LYS A 38 -25.78 -1.03 -15.40
N LYS A 39 -25.23 0.16 -15.15
CA LYS A 39 -23.85 0.34 -14.72
C LYS A 39 -23.79 0.21 -13.20
N VAL A 40 -22.79 -0.45 -12.70
CA VAL A 40 -22.45 -0.53 -11.28
C VAL A 40 -21.06 0.02 -11.11
N ASP A 41 -20.91 0.88 -10.14
CA ASP A 41 -19.68 1.46 -9.68
C ASP A 41 -19.07 0.52 -8.62
N VAL A 42 -17.85 0.09 -8.85
CA VAL A 42 -17.12 -0.81 -7.95
C VAL A 42 -15.90 -0.08 -7.45
N PHE A 43 -15.84 0.18 -6.15
CA PHE A 43 -14.67 0.77 -5.50
C PHE A 43 -13.52 -0.25 -5.47
N ASN A 44 -12.37 0.11 -6.05
CA ASN A 44 -11.18 -0.74 -6.12
C ASN A 44 -10.14 -0.40 -5.07
N GLY A 45 -10.27 0.72 -4.40
CA GLY A 45 -9.32 1.20 -3.39
C GLY A 45 -9.13 2.71 -3.46
N GLU A 46 -8.20 3.20 -2.68
CA GLU A 46 -7.75 4.58 -2.71
C GLU A 46 -6.64 4.72 -3.77
N ASP A 47 -6.69 5.77 -4.55
CA ASP A 47 -5.58 6.16 -5.43
C ASP A 47 -4.47 6.83 -4.59
N LEU A 48 -3.29 6.98 -5.19
CA LEU A 48 -2.18 7.64 -4.51
C LEU A 48 -2.46 9.13 -4.38
N GLU A 49 -2.30 9.66 -3.17
CA GLU A 49 -2.42 11.10 -2.92
C GLU A 49 -1.45 11.89 -3.79
N THR A 50 -1.91 12.99 -4.34
CA THR A 50 -1.08 13.91 -5.12
C THR A 50 -1.08 15.30 -4.50
N ALA A 51 0.04 15.99 -4.62
CA ALA A 51 0.16 17.37 -4.17
C ALA A 51 0.91 18.21 -5.21
N THR A 52 0.48 19.45 -5.36
CA THR A 52 1.16 20.43 -6.19
C THR A 52 1.64 21.58 -5.32
N LEU A 53 2.89 21.96 -5.52
CA LEU A 53 3.55 23.04 -4.80
C LEU A 53 4.13 24.05 -5.79
N GLU A 54 3.63 25.27 -5.75
CA GLU A 54 4.05 26.36 -6.63
C GLU A 54 4.52 27.56 -5.80
N SER A 55 5.78 27.97 -5.99
CA SER A 55 6.37 29.10 -5.30
C SER A 55 7.63 29.56 -6.05
N PHE A 56 8.52 30.26 -5.38
CA PHE A 56 9.79 30.70 -5.94
C PHE A 56 10.92 30.61 -4.92
N PHE A 57 12.15 30.51 -5.42
CA PHE A 57 13.38 30.60 -4.64
C PHE A 57 13.93 32.02 -4.82
N PRO A 58 14.04 32.83 -3.73
CA PRO A 58 14.49 34.18 -3.84
C PRO A 58 15.99 34.28 -4.10
N ALA A 59 16.39 35.22 -4.96
CA ALA A 59 17.79 35.51 -5.22
C ALA A 59 18.45 36.26 -4.05
N ASP A 60 17.69 37.14 -3.37
CA ASP A 60 18.17 37.83 -2.18
C ASP A 60 17.94 36.92 -0.93
N PRO A 61 19.01 36.56 -0.20
CA PRO A 61 18.86 35.74 1.02
C PRO A 61 18.23 36.53 2.20
N ASN A 62 18.13 37.83 2.13
CA ASN A 62 17.64 38.68 3.23
C ASN A 62 16.18 39.12 3.09
N VAL A 63 15.40 38.41 2.25
CA VAL A 63 13.99 38.79 2.06
C VAL A 63 13.17 38.55 3.32
N PRO A 64 12.36 39.55 3.76
CA PRO A 64 11.63 39.48 5.04
C PRO A 64 10.50 38.43 5.06
N TYR A 65 10.11 37.92 3.91
CA TYR A 65 9.07 36.89 3.74
C TYR A 65 9.63 35.47 3.66
N ALA A 66 10.96 35.31 3.73
CA ALA A 66 11.53 33.96 3.78
C ALA A 66 11.21 33.30 5.13
N ASN A 67 10.70 32.09 5.07
CA ASN A 67 10.29 31.30 6.22
C ASN A 67 11.38 30.33 6.69
N CYS A 68 12.64 30.64 6.43
CA CYS A 68 13.78 29.84 6.86
C CYS A 68 14.94 30.76 7.30
N ASN A 69 15.76 30.23 8.21
CA ASN A 69 16.92 30.99 8.76
C ASN A 69 18.07 31.11 7.76
N VAL A 70 18.14 30.22 6.79
CA VAL A 70 19.20 30.21 5.76
C VAL A 70 18.55 30.01 4.42
N VAL A 71 18.59 31.03 3.57
CA VAL A 71 18.18 30.94 2.17
C VAL A 71 19.41 30.56 1.37
N LEU A 72 19.30 29.45 0.63
CA LEU A 72 20.36 29.03 -0.30
C LEU A 72 20.22 29.79 -1.62
N ASP A 73 21.30 29.76 -2.42
CA ASP A 73 21.22 30.18 -3.82
C ASP A 73 20.08 29.43 -4.55
N PRO A 74 19.26 30.14 -5.36
CA PRO A 74 18.10 29.54 -6.03
C PRO A 74 18.42 28.27 -6.82
N TYR A 75 19.56 28.24 -7.52
CA TYR A 75 19.98 27.08 -8.30
C TYR A 75 20.43 25.89 -7.43
N SER A 76 20.87 26.12 -6.20
CA SER A 76 21.15 25.06 -5.24
C SER A 76 19.89 24.25 -4.89
N TYR A 77 18.73 24.94 -4.75
CA TYR A 77 17.43 24.29 -4.59
C TYR A 77 17.05 23.50 -5.86
N VAL A 78 17.19 24.14 -7.03
CA VAL A 78 16.88 23.53 -8.32
C VAL A 78 17.69 22.25 -8.54
N ASP A 79 19.00 22.27 -8.31
CA ASP A 79 19.87 21.13 -8.53
C ASP A 79 19.58 19.98 -7.56
N THR A 80 19.26 20.29 -6.32
CA THR A 80 18.85 19.29 -5.33
C THR A 80 17.56 18.60 -5.76
N ILE A 81 16.53 19.37 -6.14
CA ILE A 81 15.25 18.81 -6.56
C ILE A 81 15.40 18.03 -7.87
N LYS A 82 16.16 18.55 -8.86
CA LYS A 82 16.46 17.83 -10.09
C LYS A 82 17.14 16.48 -9.85
N ARG A 83 18.08 16.44 -8.91
CA ARG A 83 18.76 15.19 -8.53
C ARG A 83 17.76 14.21 -7.93
N TRP A 84 16.91 14.61 -7.00
CA TRP A 84 15.87 13.77 -6.42
C TRP A 84 14.88 13.22 -7.46
N VAL A 85 14.49 14.05 -8.44
CA VAL A 85 13.63 13.59 -9.56
C VAL A 85 14.34 12.53 -10.41
N LYS A 86 15.61 12.77 -10.77
CA LYS A 86 16.41 11.85 -11.61
C LYS A 86 16.68 10.51 -10.91
N GLU A 87 16.94 10.54 -9.63
CA GLU A 87 17.23 9.35 -8.82
C GLU A 87 15.97 8.62 -8.36
N GLY A 88 14.79 9.24 -8.51
CA GLY A 88 13.54 8.71 -7.98
C GLY A 88 13.54 8.60 -6.46
N THR A 89 14.24 9.52 -5.78
CA THR A 89 14.41 9.52 -4.34
C THR A 89 13.06 9.56 -3.62
N VAL A 90 12.89 8.71 -2.63
CA VAL A 90 11.74 8.75 -1.73
C VAL A 90 11.95 9.89 -0.75
N LEU A 91 10.98 10.78 -0.69
CA LEU A 91 10.98 11.95 0.15
C LEU A 91 9.85 11.86 1.18
N ARG A 92 9.97 12.64 2.21
CA ARG A 92 8.90 12.92 3.15
C ARG A 92 8.47 14.37 2.99
N TYR A 93 7.23 14.55 2.54
CA TYR A 93 6.58 15.85 2.42
C TYR A 93 5.88 16.18 3.74
N ILE A 94 6.29 17.25 4.38
CA ILE A 94 5.80 17.65 5.70
C ILE A 94 5.38 19.12 5.66
N ILE A 95 4.15 19.39 6.10
CA ILE A 95 3.69 20.75 6.38
C ILE A 95 3.45 20.85 7.88
N THR A 96 4.25 21.67 8.57
CA THR A 96 4.07 21.88 10.01
C THR A 96 2.74 22.55 10.31
N ASP A 97 2.21 22.32 11.51
CA ASP A 97 0.90 22.81 11.94
C ASP A 97 -0.30 22.23 11.17
N THR A 98 -0.05 21.15 10.41
CA THR A 98 -1.07 20.36 9.70
C THR A 98 -0.86 18.87 9.92
N ASN A 99 -1.80 18.05 9.46
CA ASN A 99 -1.67 16.58 9.49
C ASN A 99 -0.89 16.02 8.28
N ILE A 100 -0.37 16.88 7.41
CA ILE A 100 0.29 16.48 6.18
C ILE A 100 1.72 16.02 6.49
N ASN A 101 1.95 14.73 6.39
CA ASN A 101 3.24 14.08 6.59
C ASN A 101 3.28 12.77 5.79
N MET A 102 3.43 12.88 4.47
CA MET A 102 3.37 11.73 3.59
C MET A 102 4.73 11.33 3.02
N SER A 103 4.93 10.02 2.83
CA SER A 103 6.02 9.50 2.02
C SER A 103 5.69 9.71 0.55
N CYS A 104 6.59 10.28 -0.23
CA CYS A 104 6.27 10.70 -1.58
C CYS A 104 7.48 10.63 -2.52
N ARG A 105 7.21 10.84 -3.81
CA ARG A 105 8.21 11.08 -4.84
C ARG A 105 7.82 12.30 -5.67
N ASN A 106 8.81 13.06 -6.10
CA ASN A 106 8.58 14.12 -7.07
C ASN A 106 8.33 13.49 -8.45
N LYS A 107 7.16 13.76 -9.03
CA LYS A 107 6.77 13.28 -10.35
C LYS A 107 7.27 14.18 -11.46
N SER A 108 7.13 15.47 -11.24
CA SER A 108 7.62 16.48 -12.17
C SER A 108 8.13 17.70 -11.41
N PHE A 109 9.08 18.37 -12.01
CA PHE A 109 9.64 19.61 -11.54
C PHE A 109 9.88 20.51 -12.72
N SER A 110 9.29 21.68 -12.71
CA SER A 110 9.53 22.74 -13.67
C SER A 110 10.00 24.01 -12.95
N PHE A 111 10.86 24.75 -13.57
CA PHE A 111 11.35 26.01 -13.03
C PHE A 111 11.61 26.99 -14.16
N ARG A 112 11.52 28.29 -13.85
CA ARG A 112 11.77 29.37 -14.78
C ARG A 112 12.25 30.60 -14.03
N GLU A 113 13.07 31.41 -14.64
CA GLU A 113 13.29 32.80 -14.24
C GLU A 113 12.30 33.71 -14.98
N GLN A 114 11.84 34.72 -14.30
CA GLN A 114 11.05 35.79 -14.88
C GLN A 114 11.41 37.12 -14.18
N ASP A 115 11.06 38.27 -14.76
CA ASP A 115 11.18 39.60 -14.17
C ASP A 115 12.62 40.13 -14.02
N GLY A 116 13.65 39.36 -14.35
CA GLY A 116 15.05 39.78 -14.23
C GLY A 116 15.55 40.03 -12.80
N THR A 117 14.80 39.55 -11.79
CA THR A 117 15.16 39.67 -10.35
C THR A 117 16.19 38.62 -9.94
N GLY A 118 16.35 37.55 -10.74
CA GLY A 118 17.15 36.38 -10.39
C GLY A 118 16.37 35.38 -9.53
N ASP A 119 15.14 35.66 -9.21
CA ASP A 119 14.25 34.70 -8.50
C ASP A 119 13.87 33.57 -9.44
N VAL A 120 13.85 32.34 -8.92
CA VAL A 120 13.50 31.15 -9.68
C VAL A 120 12.15 30.62 -9.26
N TYR A 121 11.16 30.83 -10.11
CA TYR A 121 9.80 30.30 -9.94
C TYR A 121 9.77 28.83 -10.29
N TYR A 122 9.05 28.03 -9.50
CA TYR A 122 8.97 26.60 -9.69
C TYR A 122 7.57 26.04 -9.47
N SER A 123 7.33 24.87 -10.07
CA SER A 123 6.19 24.01 -9.79
C SER A 123 6.69 22.58 -9.62
N ILE A 124 6.31 21.95 -8.50
CA ILE A 124 6.63 20.57 -8.15
C ILE A 124 5.33 19.78 -8.06
N SER A 125 5.22 18.68 -8.78
CA SER A 125 4.17 17.70 -8.58
C SER A 125 4.71 16.54 -7.75
N ILE A 126 4.04 16.24 -6.67
CA ILE A 126 4.39 15.23 -5.68
C ILE A 126 3.32 14.15 -5.71
N GLN A 127 3.72 12.89 -5.62
CA GLN A 127 2.79 11.76 -5.48
C GLN A 127 3.21 10.88 -4.31
N GLU A 128 2.23 10.43 -3.56
CA GLU A 128 2.40 9.46 -2.48
C GLU A 128 3.20 8.24 -2.94
N HIS A 129 4.04 7.74 -2.04
CA HIS A 129 4.82 6.53 -2.25
C HIS A 129 4.53 5.52 -1.15
N ASN A 130 3.87 4.42 -1.51
CA ASN A 130 3.61 3.31 -0.63
C ASN A 130 4.66 2.21 -0.83
N GLU A 131 5.39 1.87 0.22
CA GLU A 131 6.30 0.71 0.20
C GLU A 131 5.51 -0.60 0.17
N VAL A 132 5.57 -1.29 -0.95
CA VAL A 132 5.04 -2.65 -1.04
C VAL A 132 6.04 -3.64 -0.45
N LYS A 133 5.81 -4.10 0.77
CA LYS A 133 6.59 -5.19 1.38
C LYS A 133 6.15 -6.52 0.76
N PHE A 134 6.85 -6.97 -0.27
CA PHE A 134 6.65 -8.31 -0.83
C PHE A 134 7.11 -9.36 0.18
N THR A 135 6.16 -10.01 0.85
CA THR A 135 6.46 -11.26 1.53
C THR A 135 6.72 -12.30 0.44
N LYS A 136 7.96 -12.75 0.31
CA LYS A 136 8.30 -13.85 -0.62
C LYS A 136 7.44 -15.06 -0.27
N VAL A 137 6.33 -15.24 -0.99
CA VAL A 137 5.62 -16.51 -0.98
C VAL A 137 6.57 -17.50 -1.61
N LYS A 138 7.08 -18.45 -0.83
CA LYS A 138 7.82 -19.60 -1.37
C LYS A 138 6.88 -20.27 -2.38
N LYS A 139 7.16 -20.13 -3.68
CA LYS A 139 6.51 -20.89 -4.73
C LYS A 139 6.67 -22.39 -4.35
N GLN A 140 5.60 -23.01 -3.92
CA GLN A 140 5.54 -24.46 -3.98
C GLN A 140 5.69 -24.84 -5.45
N ALA A 141 6.72 -25.63 -5.75
CA ALA A 141 6.97 -26.13 -7.08
C ALA A 141 5.68 -26.74 -7.63
N GLU A 142 5.20 -26.18 -8.73
CA GLU A 142 4.13 -26.78 -9.53
C GLU A 142 4.58 -28.19 -9.96
N LYS A 143 3.98 -29.22 -9.39
CA LYS A 143 4.05 -30.55 -9.96
C LYS A 143 3.31 -30.50 -11.29
N LYS A 144 4.06 -30.58 -12.40
CA LYS A 144 3.52 -30.83 -13.75
C LYS A 144 2.51 -31.94 -13.70
N PRO A 145 1.36 -31.83 -14.37
CA PRO A 145 0.45 -32.96 -14.53
C PRO A 145 1.10 -33.99 -15.44
N SER A 146 1.42 -35.17 -14.93
CA SER A 146 1.72 -36.30 -15.77
C SER A 146 0.41 -36.90 -16.27
N THR A 147 0.31 -36.93 -17.58
CA THR A 147 -0.76 -37.53 -18.38
C THR A 147 -0.90 -39.03 -18.15
N ALA A 148 -2.16 -39.43 -17.98
CA ALA A 148 -2.80 -40.70 -18.36
C ALA A 148 -2.25 -42.07 -17.83
N ASN A 149 -3.07 -42.82 -17.17
CA ASN A 149 -3.68 -43.98 -17.80
C ASN A 149 -4.86 -44.56 -17.00
N LYS A 150 -5.81 -45.08 -17.76
CA LYS A 150 -7.01 -45.80 -17.37
C LYS A 150 -6.68 -47.12 -16.62
N GLY A 151 -7.56 -47.50 -15.70
CA GLY A 151 -7.74 -48.91 -15.45
C GLY A 151 -8.17 -49.30 -14.03
N ASN A 152 -9.42 -49.70 -13.90
CA ASN A 152 -10.01 -50.68 -12.99
C ASN A 152 -10.10 -50.42 -11.47
N ARG A 153 -11.34 -50.35 -11.06
CA ARG A 153 -11.91 -50.76 -9.74
C ARG A 153 -11.71 -52.30 -9.53
N PRO A 154 -11.73 -52.92 -8.33
CA PRO A 154 -12.51 -52.55 -7.14
C PRO A 154 -11.84 -52.85 -5.77
N SER A 155 -12.62 -52.59 -4.76
CA SER A 155 -12.73 -53.20 -3.41
C SER A 155 -12.04 -52.53 -2.21
N LYS A 156 -12.90 -52.26 -1.27
CA LYS A 156 -12.84 -51.97 0.17
C LYS A 156 -12.17 -53.15 0.94
N PRO A 157 -11.90 -53.09 2.24
CA PRO A 157 -11.70 -51.99 3.21
C PRO A 157 -10.43 -52.19 4.07
N ALA A 158 -9.97 -51.15 4.74
CA ALA A 158 -9.23 -51.32 5.99
C ALA A 158 -9.31 -50.08 6.89
N SER A 159 -9.88 -50.30 8.02
CA SER A 159 -9.79 -49.55 9.26
C SER A 159 -8.34 -49.18 9.58
N THR A 160 -8.07 -47.90 9.88
CA THR A 160 -6.91 -47.59 10.72
C THR A 160 -7.06 -46.25 11.43
N ASN A 161 -7.10 -46.35 12.74
CA ASN A 161 -6.61 -45.46 13.79
C ASN A 161 -6.61 -43.96 13.44
N LYS A 162 -7.73 -43.28 13.75
CA LYS A 162 -7.83 -41.79 13.73
C LYS A 162 -7.00 -41.24 14.88
N GLN A 163 -5.76 -40.85 14.60
CA GLN A 163 -5.06 -39.90 15.46
C GLN A 163 -5.84 -38.59 15.45
N VAL A 164 -6.49 -38.30 16.55
CA VAL A 164 -7.21 -37.02 16.77
C VAL A 164 -6.17 -35.92 16.80
N ARG A 165 -6.20 -35.07 15.79
CA ARG A 165 -5.33 -33.88 15.71
C ARG A 165 -6.04 -32.69 16.30
N TYR A 166 -5.31 -31.83 16.99
CA TYR A 166 -5.85 -30.58 17.55
C TYR A 166 -5.21 -29.38 16.87
N TYR A 167 -6.00 -28.35 16.66
CA TYR A 167 -5.53 -27.07 16.13
C TYR A 167 -6.01 -25.93 17.02
N THR A 168 -5.12 -25.02 17.40
CA THR A 168 -5.46 -23.79 18.11
C THR A 168 -5.59 -22.65 17.11
N VAL A 169 -6.76 -22.01 17.09
CA VAL A 169 -7.11 -20.92 16.18
C VAL A 169 -6.20 -19.71 16.45
N LYS A 170 -5.66 -19.14 15.39
CA LYS A 170 -4.85 -17.92 15.43
C LYS A 170 -5.64 -16.73 14.88
N LYS A 171 -5.18 -15.51 15.17
CA LYS A 171 -5.78 -14.29 14.62
C LYS A 171 -5.75 -14.33 13.09
N GLY A 172 -6.91 -14.15 12.44
CA GLY A 172 -7.06 -14.19 10.98
C GLY A 172 -7.40 -15.57 10.40
N ASP A 173 -7.53 -16.62 11.24
CA ASP A 173 -7.96 -17.93 10.78
C ASP A 173 -9.47 -17.97 10.52
N CYS A 174 -9.85 -18.81 9.54
CA CYS A 174 -11.23 -19.23 9.31
C CYS A 174 -11.26 -20.74 9.08
N LEU A 175 -12.41 -21.38 9.30
CA LEU A 175 -12.55 -22.83 9.15
C LEU A 175 -12.21 -23.31 7.73
N TRP A 176 -12.44 -22.49 6.72
CA TRP A 176 -12.05 -22.77 5.33
C TRP A 176 -10.54 -22.90 5.17
N ASN A 177 -9.77 -21.95 5.72
CA ASN A 177 -8.30 -21.98 5.65
C ASN A 177 -7.72 -23.13 6.47
N ILE A 178 -8.28 -23.41 7.64
CA ILE A 178 -7.88 -24.55 8.48
C ILE A 178 -8.16 -25.86 7.74
N SER A 179 -9.34 -26.00 7.13
CA SER A 179 -9.71 -27.16 6.32
C SER A 179 -8.78 -27.36 5.13
N LYS A 180 -8.48 -26.29 4.40
CA LYS A 180 -7.53 -26.32 3.28
C LYS A 180 -6.14 -26.80 3.71
N LYS A 181 -5.70 -26.39 4.92
CA LYS A 181 -4.41 -26.78 5.49
C LYS A 181 -4.34 -28.28 5.84
N TYR A 182 -5.41 -28.84 6.39
CA TYR A 182 -5.40 -30.21 6.90
C TYR A 182 -5.95 -31.25 5.92
N TYR A 183 -6.87 -30.86 5.04
CA TYR A 183 -7.53 -31.75 4.08
C TYR A 183 -7.22 -31.42 2.62
N GLY A 184 -6.50 -30.32 2.37
CA GLY A 184 -6.20 -29.85 1.01
C GLY A 184 -7.38 -29.15 0.32
N LYS A 185 -8.58 -29.20 0.90
CA LYS A 185 -9.81 -28.59 0.36
C LYS A 185 -10.49 -27.75 1.42
N GLY A 186 -10.71 -26.46 1.14
CA GLY A 186 -11.42 -25.55 2.04
C GLY A 186 -12.89 -25.92 2.22
N SER A 187 -13.54 -26.48 1.18
CA SER A 187 -14.93 -26.94 1.21
C SER A 187 -15.22 -28.03 2.27
N ASP A 188 -14.17 -28.73 2.73
CA ASP A 188 -14.29 -29.76 3.76
C ASP A 188 -14.38 -29.21 5.19
N TYR A 189 -14.48 -27.88 5.37
CA TYR A 189 -14.59 -27.22 6.68
C TYR A 189 -15.73 -27.76 7.53
N ASN A 190 -16.79 -28.30 6.91
CA ASN A 190 -17.91 -28.95 7.60
C ASN A 190 -17.48 -30.13 8.46
N LYS A 191 -16.40 -30.84 8.12
CA LYS A 191 -15.84 -31.93 8.93
C LYS A 191 -15.35 -31.40 10.27
N ILE A 192 -14.60 -30.28 10.24
CA ILE A 192 -14.10 -29.60 11.44
C ILE A 192 -15.26 -29.03 12.25
N PHE A 193 -16.20 -28.36 11.59
CA PHE A 193 -17.38 -27.80 12.24
C PHE A 193 -18.20 -28.86 12.98
N ASN A 194 -18.51 -29.99 12.29
CA ASN A 194 -19.29 -31.08 12.87
C ASN A 194 -18.60 -31.77 14.05
N ALA A 195 -17.26 -31.85 14.01
CA ALA A 195 -16.48 -32.43 15.12
C ALA A 195 -16.32 -31.49 16.32
N ASN A 196 -16.74 -30.21 16.21
CA ASN A 196 -16.58 -29.20 17.26
C ASN A 196 -17.86 -28.39 17.48
N LYS A 197 -19.04 -28.98 17.26
CA LYS A 197 -20.36 -28.32 17.45
C LYS A 197 -20.58 -27.86 18.89
N ASP A 198 -19.94 -28.48 19.83
CA ASP A 198 -19.92 -28.11 21.24
C ASP A 198 -19.23 -26.75 21.48
N LYS A 199 -18.27 -26.40 20.63
CA LYS A 199 -17.44 -25.19 20.75
C LYS A 199 -17.74 -24.12 19.70
N ILE A 200 -18.35 -24.51 18.58
CA ILE A 200 -18.65 -23.63 17.46
C ILE A 200 -20.15 -23.67 17.16
N LYS A 201 -20.85 -22.57 17.43
CA LYS A 201 -22.27 -22.44 17.09
C LYS A 201 -22.47 -21.94 15.65
N ASN A 202 -21.53 -21.15 15.14
CA ASN A 202 -21.57 -20.59 13.78
C ASN A 202 -20.21 -20.81 13.09
N PRO A 203 -20.16 -21.49 11.93
CA PRO A 203 -18.90 -21.82 11.24
C PRO A 203 -18.14 -20.57 10.75
N SER A 204 -18.81 -19.45 10.59
CA SER A 204 -18.20 -18.18 10.20
C SER A 204 -17.65 -17.38 11.38
N LEU A 205 -17.90 -17.82 12.63
CA LEU A 205 -17.54 -17.09 13.82
C LEU A 205 -16.65 -17.94 14.74
N ILE A 206 -15.34 -17.83 14.55
CA ILE A 206 -14.33 -18.49 15.37
C ILE A 206 -13.38 -17.45 15.95
N TYR A 207 -12.84 -17.71 17.13
CA TYR A 207 -12.00 -16.77 17.85
C TYR A 207 -10.60 -17.33 18.09
N PRO A 208 -9.56 -16.48 18.08
CA PRO A 208 -8.21 -16.88 18.44
C PRO A 208 -8.17 -17.52 19.84
N GLY A 209 -7.39 -18.58 19.98
CA GLY A 209 -7.27 -19.35 21.23
C GLY A 209 -8.22 -20.54 21.33
N GLN A 210 -9.26 -20.65 20.51
CA GLN A 210 -10.13 -21.85 20.49
C GLN A 210 -9.35 -23.07 19.99
N LYS A 211 -9.52 -24.23 20.67
CA LYS A 211 -8.85 -25.49 20.33
C LYS A 211 -9.85 -26.46 19.67
N PHE A 212 -9.66 -26.73 18.39
CA PHE A 212 -10.51 -27.58 17.58
C PHE A 212 -9.93 -28.97 17.38
N VAL A 213 -10.81 -29.96 17.33
CA VAL A 213 -10.52 -31.31 16.87
C VAL A 213 -10.53 -31.32 15.35
N ILE A 214 -9.48 -31.88 14.74
CA ILE A 214 -9.38 -32.09 13.30
C ILE A 214 -9.50 -33.60 13.05
N PRO A 215 -10.70 -34.07 12.65
CA PRO A 215 -10.97 -35.51 12.46
C PRO A 215 -10.25 -36.15 11.26
#